data_4ca2b3ad853e430de797f7aa34aa321f
#
_entry.id   4ca2b3ad853e430de797f7aa34aa321f
#
_cell.length_a   1.000
_cell.length_b   1.000
_cell.length_c   1.000
_cell.angle_alpha   90.00
_cell.angle_beta   90.00
_cell.angle_gamma   90.00
#
_symmetry.space_group_name_H-M   'P 1'
#
loop_
_entity.id
_entity.type
_entity.pdbx_description
1 polymer ?
#
loop_
_entity_poly.entity_id
_entity_poly.type
_entity_poly.pdbx_seq_one_letter_code
_entity_poly.pdbx_strand_id
1 'polypeptide(L)'
;MQTLITWCGLAGVQEWVCCPGGRNAAMLKALSLCSGLKLWTHFDERAAAFFALGRMQDTARPVAVSVTSGTAAAELLPAVIEAYYQGRPLIVVTADRPSAFSGTGAPQSIEQRNIFGIYASACELEYPVSAASLPDLESQVAAGRPVHINIHLPEPRLDDVCPPFSSPVAETPPLPPFRSSLSDLSRMLRFRAQEGLALLLGGLEPEEQEPALWLAKTLRVPILADATSGLREEEELSPHVLHDGDAVLSSCPPPFVLRVGDVPAGRFWRDLEALPRTEVFSISRTGFSGLARPSHVVQGDLDAVLRVLGDVPHVGDTLNLRRFSHRREALIEDLILTYPESEAALTRTLSLQACLGNRIFLGNSSPVRLWNLYAQRQLPVYYVRANRGANGIDGLLATFLGNAAAGGEAWCFLGDLSALYDANAGLLHRQLPRGKRVVAVLNNHGGGIFRSLQGGDSLTDEMERLLVQPHDLDMQALADLWGARALRLCCSADFELLDQLGDEDFALAEIVPDAEQTEAFNRRMAETK
;
A
#
# COMPACT_ATOMS: atom_id res chain seq x y z
N MET A 1 30.64 -8.54 -9.23
CA MET A 1 29.21 -8.81 -9.00
C MET A 1 28.99 -9.69 -7.76
N GLN A 2 29.70 -10.83 -7.60
CA GLN A 2 29.51 -11.70 -6.43
C GLN A 2 29.61 -10.95 -5.09
N THR A 3 30.63 -10.08 -4.91
CA THR A 3 30.80 -9.25 -3.70
C THR A 3 29.55 -8.41 -3.38
N LEU A 4 28.96 -7.77 -4.40
CA LEU A 4 27.76 -6.96 -4.23
C LEU A 4 26.53 -7.81 -3.86
N ILE A 5 26.32 -8.93 -4.55
CA ILE A 5 25.21 -9.85 -4.28
C ILE A 5 25.32 -10.42 -2.85
N THR A 6 26.54 -10.85 -2.46
CA THR A 6 26.79 -11.35 -1.09
C THR A 6 26.50 -10.28 -0.03
N TRP A 7 26.93 -9.03 -0.29
CA TRP A 7 26.67 -7.92 0.62
C TRP A 7 25.17 -7.60 0.77
N CYS A 8 24.39 -7.63 -0.33
CA CYS A 8 22.94 -7.52 -0.25
C CYS A 8 22.32 -8.69 0.57
N GLY A 9 22.85 -9.93 0.38
CA GLY A 9 22.41 -11.09 1.16
C GLY A 9 22.67 -10.95 2.66
N LEU A 10 23.80 -10.37 3.05
CA LEU A 10 24.11 -10.08 4.47
C LEU A 10 23.14 -9.06 5.08
N ALA A 11 22.55 -8.18 4.26
CA ALA A 11 21.50 -7.26 4.69
C ALA A 11 20.07 -7.87 4.61
N GLY A 12 19.94 -9.17 4.34
CA GLY A 12 18.67 -9.91 4.33
C GLY A 12 18.00 -10.05 2.97
N VAL A 13 18.60 -9.58 1.86
CA VAL A 13 18.04 -9.71 0.50
C VAL A 13 18.10 -11.16 0.04
N GLN A 14 16.94 -11.74 -0.18
CA GLN A 14 16.76 -13.07 -0.73
C GLN A 14 16.10 -13.06 -2.11
N GLU A 15 15.37 -12.00 -2.43
CA GLU A 15 14.63 -11.86 -3.67
C GLU A 15 15.16 -10.70 -4.51
N TRP A 16 15.25 -10.93 -5.82
CA TRP A 16 15.65 -9.93 -6.79
C TRP A 16 14.62 -9.84 -7.92
N VAL A 17 14.26 -8.62 -8.30
CA VAL A 17 13.46 -8.36 -9.51
C VAL A 17 14.38 -7.82 -10.58
N CYS A 18 14.49 -8.55 -11.68
CA CYS A 18 15.47 -8.31 -12.73
C CYS A 18 14.80 -7.70 -13.96
N CYS A 19 15.18 -6.48 -14.35
CA CYS A 19 14.77 -5.89 -15.62
C CYS A 19 15.92 -6.04 -16.63
N PRO A 20 15.67 -6.62 -17.82
CA PRO A 20 16.73 -6.93 -18.76
C PRO A 20 17.25 -5.68 -19.47
N GLY A 21 18.57 -5.62 -19.64
CA GLY A 21 19.24 -4.61 -20.45
C GLY A 21 20.70 -4.94 -20.69
N GLY A 22 21.30 -4.30 -21.70
CA GLY A 22 22.68 -4.59 -22.09
C GLY A 22 23.68 -4.31 -20.96
N ARG A 23 23.56 -3.14 -20.29
CA ARG A 23 24.55 -2.72 -19.29
C ARG A 23 24.54 -3.57 -18.02
N ASN A 24 23.38 -4.09 -17.59
CA ASN A 24 23.29 -4.95 -16.41
C ASN A 24 23.44 -6.46 -16.71
N ALA A 25 23.73 -6.86 -17.94
CA ALA A 25 23.81 -8.27 -18.33
C ALA A 25 24.78 -9.09 -17.46
N ALA A 26 25.93 -8.51 -17.08
CA ALA A 26 26.90 -9.17 -16.20
C ALA A 26 26.35 -9.38 -14.78
N MET A 27 25.50 -8.46 -14.27
CA MET A 27 24.78 -8.62 -13.00
C MET A 27 23.76 -9.75 -13.09
N LEU A 28 22.93 -9.75 -14.14
CA LEU A 28 21.92 -10.80 -14.35
C LEU A 28 22.56 -12.18 -14.47
N LYS A 29 23.70 -12.28 -15.16
CA LYS A 29 24.48 -13.52 -15.22
C LYS A 29 24.97 -13.96 -13.84
N ALA A 30 25.50 -13.05 -13.04
CA ALA A 30 25.97 -13.39 -11.69
C ALA A 30 24.79 -13.82 -10.80
N LEU A 31 23.65 -13.15 -10.86
CA LEU A 31 22.42 -13.53 -10.13
C LEU A 31 21.94 -14.92 -10.53
N SER A 32 21.92 -15.26 -11.82
CA SER A 32 21.49 -16.58 -12.31
C SER A 32 22.40 -17.73 -11.86
N LEU A 33 23.63 -17.44 -11.46
CA LEU A 33 24.61 -18.41 -10.95
C LEU A 33 24.67 -18.45 -9.41
N CYS A 34 23.93 -17.59 -8.74
CA CYS A 34 23.86 -17.56 -7.28
C CYS A 34 22.73 -18.47 -6.77
N SER A 35 23.10 -19.53 -6.05
CA SER A 35 22.10 -20.42 -5.44
C SER A 35 21.46 -19.77 -4.21
N GLY A 36 20.20 -20.14 -3.94
CA GLY A 36 19.44 -19.67 -2.77
C GLY A 36 18.73 -18.33 -2.94
N LEU A 37 18.88 -17.68 -4.09
CA LEU A 37 18.12 -16.48 -4.43
C LEU A 37 16.86 -16.83 -5.21
N LYS A 38 15.79 -16.07 -4.98
CA LYS A 38 14.57 -16.08 -5.81
C LYS A 38 14.64 -14.93 -6.80
N LEU A 39 14.55 -15.27 -8.08
CA LEU A 39 14.65 -14.29 -9.16
C LEU A 39 13.30 -14.14 -9.84
N TRP A 40 12.87 -12.88 -9.95
CA TRP A 40 11.71 -12.46 -10.71
C TRP A 40 12.18 -11.62 -11.90
N THR A 41 11.39 -11.53 -12.96
CA THR A 41 11.76 -10.72 -14.11
C THR A 41 10.58 -9.94 -14.66
N HIS A 42 10.85 -8.73 -15.12
CA HIS A 42 9.87 -7.93 -15.88
C HIS A 42 10.62 -6.95 -16.78
N PHE A 43 9.99 -6.55 -17.89
CA PHE A 43 10.61 -5.63 -18.84
C PHE A 43 10.32 -4.15 -18.52
N ASP A 44 9.23 -3.86 -17.78
CA ASP A 44 8.86 -2.53 -17.30
C ASP A 44 9.44 -2.31 -15.90
N GLU A 45 10.38 -1.40 -15.78
CA GLU A 45 11.12 -1.15 -14.55
C GLU A 45 10.23 -0.58 -13.45
N ARG A 46 9.27 0.25 -13.78
CA ARG A 46 8.30 0.80 -12.84
C ARG A 46 7.46 -0.32 -12.23
N ALA A 47 6.87 -1.16 -13.05
CA ALA A 47 6.07 -2.31 -12.58
C ALA A 47 6.93 -3.29 -11.76
N ALA A 48 8.18 -3.54 -12.17
CA ALA A 48 9.12 -4.38 -11.44
C ALA A 48 9.41 -3.86 -10.04
N ALA A 49 9.61 -2.55 -9.88
CA ALA A 49 9.88 -1.93 -8.59
C ALA A 49 8.66 -1.97 -7.66
N PHE A 50 7.44 -1.76 -8.19
CA PHE A 50 6.21 -1.94 -7.42
C PHE A 50 5.93 -3.40 -7.07
N PHE A 51 6.28 -4.34 -7.95
CA PHE A 51 6.23 -5.76 -7.61
C PHE A 51 7.18 -6.09 -6.44
N ALA A 52 8.39 -5.54 -6.45
CA ALA A 52 9.31 -5.67 -5.32
C ALA A 52 8.73 -5.09 -4.03
N LEU A 53 8.03 -3.95 -4.10
CA LEU A 53 7.31 -3.37 -2.96
C LEU A 53 6.27 -4.36 -2.40
N GLY A 54 5.48 -4.99 -3.27
CA GLY A 54 4.52 -6.02 -2.87
C GLY A 54 5.19 -7.23 -2.21
N ARG A 55 6.35 -7.65 -2.70
CA ARG A 55 7.14 -8.71 -2.05
C ARG A 55 7.58 -8.30 -0.64
N MET A 56 8.02 -7.06 -0.46
CA MET A 56 8.39 -6.54 0.87
C MET A 56 7.19 -6.46 1.83
N GLN A 57 6.00 -6.13 1.32
CA GLN A 57 4.77 -6.14 2.13
C GLN A 57 4.39 -7.53 2.61
N ASP A 58 4.69 -8.58 1.83
CA ASP A 58 4.37 -9.98 2.15
C ASP A 58 5.43 -10.61 3.06
N THR A 59 6.72 -10.42 2.74
CA THR A 59 7.82 -11.13 3.41
C THR A 59 8.43 -10.38 4.58
N ALA A 60 8.12 -9.08 4.73
CA ALA A 60 8.78 -8.15 5.65
C ALA A 60 10.32 -8.11 5.49
N ARG A 61 10.85 -8.49 4.30
CA ARG A 61 12.28 -8.54 3.99
C ARG A 61 12.63 -7.51 2.92
N PRO A 62 13.89 -7.02 2.89
CA PRO A 62 14.36 -6.20 1.79
C PRO A 62 14.35 -6.99 0.47
N VAL A 63 13.99 -6.31 -0.61
CA VAL A 63 14.01 -6.86 -1.97
C VAL A 63 14.85 -5.95 -2.84
N ALA A 64 15.66 -6.54 -3.72
CA ALA A 64 16.47 -5.78 -4.65
C ALA A 64 15.86 -5.75 -6.07
N VAL A 65 15.99 -4.61 -6.74
CA VAL A 65 15.63 -4.43 -8.16
C VAL A 65 16.89 -4.11 -8.94
N SER A 66 17.16 -4.85 -10.03
CA SER A 66 18.30 -4.58 -10.91
C SER A 66 17.82 -4.12 -12.28
N VAL A 67 18.30 -2.94 -12.71
CA VAL A 67 17.97 -2.34 -14.00
C VAL A 67 19.22 -1.93 -14.78
N THR A 68 19.04 -1.67 -16.06
CA THR A 68 20.08 -1.13 -16.95
C THR A 68 20.26 0.37 -16.73
N SER A 69 21.09 1.03 -17.53
CA SER A 69 21.34 2.48 -17.46
C SER A 69 20.29 3.31 -18.20
N GLY A 70 20.30 4.60 -17.98
CA GLY A 70 19.43 5.56 -18.66
C GLY A 70 18.07 5.70 -17.99
N THR A 71 17.02 5.85 -18.78
CA THR A 71 15.64 6.06 -18.28
C THR A 71 15.12 4.89 -17.43
N ALA A 72 15.64 3.68 -17.61
CA ALA A 72 15.38 2.53 -16.75
C ALA A 72 15.58 2.84 -15.26
N ALA A 73 16.64 3.59 -14.93
CA ALA A 73 16.86 4.03 -13.54
C ALA A 73 15.81 5.05 -13.09
N ALA A 74 15.38 5.97 -13.96
CA ALA A 74 14.38 7.00 -13.63
C ALA A 74 12.97 6.42 -13.40
N GLU A 75 12.62 5.36 -14.13
CA GLU A 75 11.31 4.67 -14.00
C GLU A 75 11.08 4.05 -12.60
N LEU A 76 12.14 3.85 -11.82
CA LEU A 76 12.02 3.31 -10.46
C LEU A 76 11.55 4.34 -9.43
N LEU A 77 11.63 5.65 -9.74
CA LEU A 77 11.37 6.73 -8.78
C LEU A 77 9.99 6.65 -8.12
N PRO A 78 8.87 6.38 -8.83
CA PRO A 78 7.55 6.26 -8.19
C PRO A 78 7.51 5.22 -7.08
N ALA A 79 8.07 4.02 -7.33
CA ALA A 79 8.10 2.95 -6.34
C ALA A 79 9.06 3.26 -5.18
N VAL A 80 10.19 3.94 -5.44
CA VAL A 80 11.13 4.39 -4.41
C VAL A 80 10.46 5.40 -3.47
N ILE A 81 9.67 6.34 -4.01
CA ILE A 81 8.91 7.30 -3.22
C ILE A 81 7.88 6.56 -2.34
N GLU A 82 7.11 5.66 -2.91
CA GLU A 82 6.12 4.88 -2.18
C GLU A 82 6.78 4.05 -1.06
N ALA A 83 7.89 3.36 -1.36
CA ALA A 83 8.66 2.59 -0.39
C ALA A 83 9.21 3.45 0.75
N TYR A 84 9.68 4.67 0.44
CA TYR A 84 10.17 5.63 1.43
C TYR A 84 9.09 5.99 2.47
N TYR A 85 7.89 6.35 2.00
CA TYR A 85 6.79 6.72 2.89
C TYR A 85 6.17 5.53 3.62
N GLN A 86 6.27 4.31 3.06
CA GLN A 86 5.88 3.08 3.75
C GLN A 86 6.96 2.55 4.72
N GLY A 87 8.15 3.16 4.75
CA GLY A 87 9.24 2.65 5.57
C GLY A 87 9.75 1.27 5.10
N ARG A 88 9.82 1.03 3.76
CA ARG A 88 10.26 -0.23 3.16
C ARG A 88 11.67 -0.11 2.58
N PRO A 89 12.60 -1.01 2.95
CA PRO A 89 13.98 -0.95 2.49
C PRO A 89 14.14 -1.54 1.08
N LEU A 90 13.63 -0.84 0.07
CA LEU A 90 13.82 -1.19 -1.34
C LEU A 90 15.27 -0.95 -1.75
N ILE A 91 15.95 -1.98 -2.26
CA ILE A 91 17.32 -1.87 -2.73
C ILE A 91 17.30 -1.77 -4.25
N VAL A 92 17.73 -0.63 -4.77
CA VAL A 92 17.75 -0.33 -6.21
C VAL A 92 19.19 -0.40 -6.71
N VAL A 93 19.48 -1.34 -7.62
CA VAL A 93 20.79 -1.54 -8.23
C VAL A 93 20.71 -1.13 -9.70
N THR A 94 21.24 0.05 -10.02
CA THR A 94 21.29 0.58 -11.38
C THR A 94 22.66 0.37 -11.99
N ALA A 95 22.72 -0.28 -13.15
CA ALA A 95 23.93 -0.32 -13.93
C ALA A 95 24.14 1.03 -14.62
N ASP A 96 25.38 1.51 -14.66
CA ASP A 96 25.74 2.74 -15.33
C ASP A 96 26.93 2.53 -16.25
N ARG A 97 27.16 3.48 -17.18
CA ARG A 97 28.39 3.52 -17.97
C ARG A 97 29.57 3.90 -17.07
N PRO A 98 30.82 3.59 -17.49
CA PRO A 98 31.99 4.15 -16.79
C PRO A 98 31.86 5.65 -16.57
N SER A 99 32.29 6.14 -15.42
CA SER A 99 32.09 7.52 -14.96
C SER A 99 32.59 8.59 -15.98
N ALA A 100 33.54 8.23 -16.85
CA ALA A 100 34.01 9.09 -17.93
C ALA A 100 32.91 9.45 -18.98
N PHE A 101 31.78 8.73 -19.00
CA PHE A 101 30.66 9.01 -19.91
C PHE A 101 29.63 9.97 -19.31
N SER A 102 29.74 10.30 -18.03
CA SER A 102 28.80 11.25 -17.38
C SER A 102 28.89 12.63 -18.05
N GLY A 103 27.73 13.23 -18.33
CA GLY A 103 27.62 14.54 -18.98
C GLY A 103 27.98 14.59 -20.47
N THR A 104 28.30 13.44 -21.10
CA THR A 104 28.71 13.40 -22.51
C THR A 104 27.57 13.33 -23.51
N GLY A 105 26.34 13.02 -23.06
CA GLY A 105 25.20 12.75 -23.94
C GLY A 105 25.31 11.43 -24.71
N ALA A 106 26.17 10.50 -24.29
CA ALA A 106 26.25 9.17 -24.90
C ALA A 106 24.91 8.43 -24.77
N PRO A 107 24.52 7.56 -25.73
CA PRO A 107 23.26 6.82 -25.67
C PRO A 107 23.11 6.04 -24.35
N GLN A 108 21.94 6.11 -23.72
CA GLN A 108 21.63 5.50 -22.41
C GLN A 108 22.60 5.93 -21.28
N SER A 109 23.16 7.14 -21.36
CA SER A 109 23.94 7.74 -20.28
C SER A 109 23.22 9.00 -19.81
N ILE A 110 22.81 9.00 -18.55
CA ILE A 110 22.16 10.13 -17.87
C ILE A 110 22.85 10.35 -16.53
N GLU A 111 22.48 11.42 -15.84
CA GLU A 111 23.00 11.70 -14.50
C GLU A 111 22.26 10.82 -13.46
N GLN A 112 22.72 9.55 -13.30
CA GLN A 112 22.08 8.58 -12.39
C GLN A 112 22.44 8.84 -10.93
N ARG A 113 23.59 9.50 -10.69
CA ARG A 113 24.02 9.81 -9.33
C ARG A 113 22.94 10.59 -8.58
N ASN A 114 22.52 10.05 -7.44
CA ASN A 114 21.49 10.67 -6.57
C ASN A 114 20.16 10.99 -7.27
N ILE A 115 19.80 10.25 -8.32
CA ILE A 115 18.57 10.48 -9.11
C ILE A 115 17.29 10.39 -8.26
N PHE A 116 17.32 9.64 -7.16
CA PHE A 116 16.17 9.49 -6.22
C PHE A 116 16.16 10.57 -5.12
N GLY A 117 17.11 11.50 -5.10
CA GLY A 117 17.15 12.62 -4.15
C GLY A 117 17.07 12.17 -2.69
N ILE A 118 16.12 12.74 -1.95
CA ILE A 118 15.93 12.46 -0.52
C ILE A 118 15.27 11.10 -0.22
N TYR A 119 14.76 10.42 -1.24
CA TYR A 119 13.96 9.20 -1.07
C TYR A 119 14.81 7.93 -0.99
N ALA A 120 16.09 7.99 -1.34
CA ALA A 120 17.02 6.87 -1.18
C ALA A 120 18.40 7.34 -0.74
N SER A 121 19.06 6.55 0.10
CA SER A 121 20.49 6.72 0.35
C SER A 121 21.28 6.25 -0.87
N ALA A 122 22.13 7.11 -1.45
CA ALA A 122 22.86 6.80 -2.68
C ALA A 122 24.28 6.31 -2.41
N CYS A 123 24.71 5.27 -3.15
CA CYS A 123 26.06 4.75 -3.17
C CYS A 123 26.54 4.60 -4.62
N GLU A 124 27.72 5.16 -4.92
CA GLU A 124 28.39 5.01 -6.22
C GLU A 124 29.49 3.97 -6.12
N LEU A 125 29.48 3.00 -7.03
CA LEU A 125 30.47 1.92 -7.08
C LEU A 125 31.12 1.83 -8.45
N GLU A 126 32.44 1.63 -8.46
CA GLU A 126 33.19 1.30 -9.65
C GLU A 126 33.46 -0.20 -9.73
N TYR A 127 33.39 -0.76 -10.93
CA TYR A 127 33.78 -2.16 -11.14
C TYR A 127 35.31 -2.28 -11.36
N PRO A 128 35.98 -3.28 -10.72
CA PRO A 128 35.45 -4.32 -9.84
C PRO A 128 35.09 -3.82 -8.42
N VAL A 129 33.97 -4.27 -7.90
CA VAL A 129 33.46 -3.86 -6.56
C VAL A 129 34.40 -4.40 -5.47
N SER A 130 34.95 -3.48 -4.67
CA SER A 130 35.72 -3.81 -3.47
C SER A 130 34.79 -3.86 -2.24
N ALA A 131 34.98 -4.84 -1.35
CA ALA A 131 34.22 -4.88 -0.10
C ALA A 131 34.44 -3.63 0.77
N ALA A 132 35.61 -3.00 0.66
CA ALA A 132 35.92 -1.76 1.41
C ALA A 132 35.16 -0.51 0.92
N SER A 133 34.58 -0.55 -0.28
CA SER A 133 33.77 0.56 -0.84
C SER A 133 32.28 0.44 -0.55
N LEU A 134 31.86 -0.67 0.07
CA LEU A 134 30.46 -0.90 0.38
C LEU A 134 30.04 -0.14 1.66
N PRO A 135 28.92 0.62 1.63
CA PRO A 135 28.42 1.32 2.80
C PRO A 135 27.77 0.36 3.82
N ASP A 136 27.37 0.90 4.95
CA ASP A 136 26.58 0.16 5.95
C ASP A 136 25.11 -0.02 5.47
N LEU A 137 24.86 -1.10 4.73
CA LEU A 137 23.52 -1.42 4.22
C LEU A 137 22.59 -1.91 5.33
N GLU A 138 23.12 -2.63 6.31
CA GLU A 138 22.32 -3.18 7.42
C GLU A 138 21.62 -2.07 8.20
N SER A 139 22.33 -0.98 8.53
CA SER A 139 21.73 0.18 9.18
C SER A 139 20.64 0.86 8.34
N GLN A 140 20.82 0.95 7.01
CA GLN A 140 19.80 1.53 6.13
C GLN A 140 18.55 0.65 6.04
N VAL A 141 18.73 -0.66 5.93
CA VAL A 141 17.64 -1.63 5.95
C VAL A 141 16.90 -1.59 7.27
N ALA A 142 17.63 -1.58 8.40
CA ALA A 142 17.04 -1.46 9.73
C ALA A 142 16.26 -0.14 9.92
N ALA A 143 16.67 0.94 9.24
CA ALA A 143 15.95 2.21 9.25
C ALA A 143 14.70 2.23 8.36
N GLY A 144 14.43 1.16 7.61
CA GLY A 144 13.31 1.09 6.66
C GLY A 144 13.45 2.06 5.48
N ARG A 145 14.70 2.36 5.05
CA ARG A 145 14.96 3.36 4.01
C ARG A 145 15.37 2.70 2.69
N PRO A 146 14.83 3.18 1.54
CA PRO A 146 15.34 2.74 0.24
C PRO A 146 16.82 3.08 0.07
N VAL A 147 17.53 2.21 -0.65
CA VAL A 147 18.96 2.38 -0.94
C VAL A 147 19.18 2.29 -2.44
N HIS A 148 19.90 3.26 -2.99
CA HIS A 148 20.32 3.29 -4.39
C HIS A 148 21.79 2.94 -4.52
N ILE A 149 22.09 1.90 -5.26
CA ILE A 149 23.43 1.45 -5.60
C ILE A 149 23.63 1.68 -7.11
N ASN A 150 24.31 2.75 -7.47
CA ASN A 150 24.70 3.00 -8.85
C ASN A 150 26.07 2.37 -9.12
N ILE A 151 26.14 1.45 -10.08
CA ILE A 151 27.39 0.75 -10.37
C ILE A 151 27.89 1.04 -11.80
N HIS A 152 29.07 1.64 -11.91
CA HIS A 152 29.73 1.89 -13.17
C HIS A 152 30.36 0.62 -13.72
N LEU A 153 29.85 0.15 -14.87
CA LEU A 153 30.24 -1.10 -15.51
C LEU A 153 30.92 -0.85 -16.84
N PRO A 154 32.00 -1.61 -17.16
CA PRO A 154 32.58 -1.62 -18.50
C PRO A 154 31.59 -2.15 -19.53
N GLU A 155 31.97 -2.23 -20.78
CA GLU A 155 31.18 -2.87 -21.83
C GLU A 155 30.88 -4.30 -21.43
N PRO A 156 29.58 -4.73 -21.46
CA PRO A 156 29.18 -6.03 -20.94
C PRO A 156 29.75 -7.16 -21.81
N ARG A 157 30.27 -8.18 -21.14
CA ARG A 157 30.76 -9.40 -21.76
C ARG A 157 30.06 -10.61 -21.13
N LEU A 158 29.32 -11.36 -21.92
CA LEU A 158 28.63 -12.58 -21.47
C LEU A 158 29.54 -13.82 -21.41
N ASP A 159 30.71 -13.74 -22.08
CA ASP A 159 31.72 -14.79 -22.06
C ASP A 159 32.65 -14.78 -20.83
N ASP A 160 32.60 -13.70 -20.02
CA ASP A 160 33.37 -13.64 -18.76
C ASP A 160 33.01 -14.84 -17.85
N VAL A 161 34.04 -15.49 -17.34
CA VAL A 161 33.91 -16.64 -16.46
C VAL A 161 33.39 -16.19 -15.09
N CYS A 162 32.22 -16.68 -14.71
CA CYS A 162 31.66 -16.51 -13.37
C CYS A 162 31.34 -17.90 -12.82
N PRO A 163 32.06 -18.43 -11.83
CA PRO A 163 31.71 -19.71 -11.24
C PRO A 163 30.41 -19.61 -10.44
N PRO A 164 29.63 -20.71 -10.34
CA PRO A 164 28.52 -20.78 -9.42
C PRO A 164 28.94 -20.47 -7.98
N PHE A 165 28.10 -19.77 -7.23
CA PHE A 165 28.35 -19.42 -5.83
C PHE A 165 27.04 -19.41 -5.03
N SER A 166 27.14 -19.29 -3.72
CA SER A 166 26.00 -19.09 -2.82
C SER A 166 26.19 -17.77 -2.08
N SER A 167 25.10 -17.04 -1.88
CA SER A 167 25.08 -15.87 -1.02
C SER A 167 24.50 -16.25 0.34
N PRO A 168 25.17 -15.91 1.45
CA PRO A 168 24.52 -15.99 2.75
C PRO A 168 23.35 -15.01 2.77
N VAL A 169 22.24 -15.40 3.39
CA VAL A 169 21.08 -14.51 3.61
C VAL A 169 20.90 -14.39 5.12
N ALA A 170 21.17 -13.21 5.65
CA ALA A 170 20.97 -12.93 7.06
C ALA A 170 19.48 -12.74 7.39
N GLU A 171 19.15 -12.79 8.66
CA GLU A 171 17.85 -12.31 9.14
C GLU A 171 17.75 -10.80 8.91
N THR A 172 16.53 -10.33 8.62
CA THR A 172 16.30 -8.89 8.48
C THR A 172 16.58 -8.21 9.83
N PRO A 173 17.41 -7.15 9.84
CA PRO A 173 17.67 -6.43 11.08
C PRO A 173 16.35 -5.92 11.70
N PRO A 174 16.18 -6.04 13.03
CA PRO A 174 14.99 -5.53 13.69
C PRO A 174 14.90 -4.01 13.54
N LEU A 175 13.68 -3.50 13.52
CA LEU A 175 13.46 -2.05 13.57
C LEU A 175 14.15 -1.47 14.82
N PRO A 176 14.75 -0.26 14.72
CA PRO A 176 15.33 0.38 15.89
C PRO A 176 14.24 0.63 16.94
N PRO A 177 14.58 0.55 18.25
CA PRO A 177 13.66 0.91 19.31
C PRO A 177 13.19 2.36 19.11
N PHE A 178 12.01 2.67 19.64
CA PHE A 178 11.42 4.01 19.50
C PHE A 178 12.39 5.14 19.90
N ARG A 179 12.30 6.27 19.19
CA ARG A 179 13.24 7.40 19.33
C ARG A 179 12.63 8.64 19.98
N SER A 180 11.35 8.60 20.35
CA SER A 180 10.59 9.77 20.80
C SER A 180 10.30 9.72 22.29
N SER A 181 10.11 10.91 22.92
CA SER A 181 9.63 10.98 24.28
C SER A 181 8.19 10.51 24.40
N LEU A 182 7.90 9.66 25.37
CA LEU A 182 6.55 9.18 25.68
C LEU A 182 5.83 10.08 26.72
N SER A 183 6.47 11.12 27.24
CA SER A 183 5.94 11.93 28.35
C SER A 183 4.58 12.55 28.05
N ASP A 184 4.40 13.10 26.86
CA ASP A 184 3.15 13.79 26.48
C ASP A 184 2.03 12.80 26.23
N LEU A 185 2.31 11.69 25.53
CA LEU A 185 1.35 10.60 25.32
C LEU A 185 0.92 9.99 26.66
N SER A 186 1.87 9.67 27.54
CA SER A 186 1.58 9.13 28.87
C SER A 186 0.73 10.09 29.70
N ARG A 187 1.05 11.39 29.67
CA ARG A 187 0.29 12.42 30.37
C ARG A 187 -1.13 12.53 29.83
N MET A 188 -1.30 12.56 28.53
CA MET A 188 -2.62 12.60 27.89
C MET A 188 -3.45 11.39 28.29
N LEU A 189 -2.93 10.18 28.15
CA LEU A 189 -3.66 8.95 28.47
C LEU A 189 -4.07 8.89 29.95
N ARG A 190 -3.17 9.22 30.88
CA ARG A 190 -3.42 9.08 32.32
C ARG A 190 -4.33 10.15 32.91
N PHE A 191 -4.28 11.38 32.39
CA PHE A 191 -4.89 12.53 33.07
C PHE A 191 -5.96 13.25 32.24
N ARG A 192 -5.97 13.09 30.90
CA ARG A 192 -6.83 13.90 30.05
C ARG A 192 -7.74 13.10 29.10
N ALA A 193 -7.45 11.83 28.87
CA ALA A 193 -8.23 11.01 27.92
C ALA A 193 -9.73 10.95 28.26
N GLN A 194 -10.11 11.10 29.55
CA GLN A 194 -11.51 11.17 29.99
C GLN A 194 -12.26 12.42 29.51
N GLU A 195 -11.56 13.47 29.03
CA GLU A 195 -12.18 14.64 28.40
C GLU A 195 -12.80 14.30 27.04
N GLY A 196 -12.38 13.18 26.42
CA GLY A 196 -12.89 12.65 25.14
C GLY A 196 -11.74 12.21 24.23
N LEU A 197 -11.62 10.91 24.02
CA LEU A 197 -10.61 10.30 23.17
C LEU A 197 -11.27 9.46 22.07
N ALA A 198 -10.78 9.58 20.84
CA ALA A 198 -11.04 8.64 19.75
C ALA A 198 -9.74 7.94 19.32
N LEU A 199 -9.82 6.64 19.05
CA LEU A 199 -8.71 5.84 18.52
C LEU A 199 -8.87 5.68 17.01
N LEU A 200 -7.81 6.00 16.25
CA LEU A 200 -7.74 5.76 14.81
C LEU A 200 -6.73 4.64 14.54
N LEU A 201 -7.20 3.54 13.99
CA LEU A 201 -6.34 2.43 13.56
C LEU A 201 -6.10 2.58 12.06
N GLY A 202 -4.90 3.02 11.68
CA GLY A 202 -4.43 3.06 10.30
C GLY A 202 -3.86 1.72 9.85
N GLY A 203 -3.09 1.70 8.75
CA GLY A 203 -2.41 0.48 8.29
C GLY A 203 -1.49 -0.10 9.36
N LEU A 204 -1.61 -1.39 9.64
CA LEU A 204 -0.80 -2.12 10.60
C LEU A 204 -0.06 -3.29 9.92
N GLU A 205 1.13 -3.59 10.41
CA GLU A 205 1.77 -4.85 10.08
C GLU A 205 1.14 -6.00 10.89
N PRO A 206 1.26 -7.26 10.43
CA PRO A 206 0.68 -8.40 11.15
C PRO A 206 1.10 -8.46 12.63
N GLU A 207 2.37 -8.17 12.92
CA GLU A 207 2.92 -8.15 14.28
C GLU A 207 2.40 -7.01 15.15
N GLU A 208 1.87 -5.94 14.55
CA GLU A 208 1.29 -4.81 15.28
C GLU A 208 -0.19 -5.01 15.62
N GLN A 209 -0.87 -5.98 14.98
CA GLN A 209 -2.33 -6.16 15.16
C GLN A 209 -2.70 -6.59 16.58
N GLU A 210 -1.99 -7.55 17.17
CA GLU A 210 -2.25 -8.02 18.53
C GLU A 210 -2.02 -6.91 19.58
N PRO A 211 -0.89 -6.17 19.58
CA PRO A 211 -0.70 -5.02 20.46
C PRO A 211 -1.78 -3.93 20.28
N ALA A 212 -2.18 -3.64 19.03
CA ALA A 212 -3.22 -2.64 18.74
C ALA A 212 -4.60 -3.09 19.24
N LEU A 213 -4.93 -4.37 19.06
CA LEU A 213 -6.16 -4.97 19.60
C LEU A 213 -6.19 -4.87 21.13
N TRP A 214 -5.08 -5.22 21.79
CA TRP A 214 -4.97 -5.09 23.24
C TRP A 214 -5.19 -3.64 23.70
N LEU A 215 -4.57 -2.67 23.04
CA LEU A 215 -4.72 -1.24 23.34
C LEU A 215 -6.17 -0.79 23.18
N ALA A 216 -6.81 -1.14 22.08
CA ALA A 216 -8.18 -0.80 21.77
C ALA A 216 -9.17 -1.39 22.78
N LYS A 217 -9.00 -2.65 23.18
CA LYS A 217 -9.79 -3.34 24.19
C LYS A 217 -9.60 -2.73 25.59
N THR A 218 -8.41 -2.22 25.89
CA THR A 218 -8.12 -1.57 27.16
C THR A 218 -8.77 -0.20 27.24
N LEU A 219 -8.61 0.64 26.21
CA LEU A 219 -9.16 1.99 26.15
C LEU A 219 -10.69 2.01 26.06
N ARG A 220 -11.29 1.13 25.27
CA ARG A 220 -12.74 1.04 24.97
C ARG A 220 -13.37 2.34 24.49
N VAL A 221 -12.61 3.16 23.81
CA VAL A 221 -13.04 4.42 23.20
C VAL A 221 -13.65 4.18 21.82
N PRO A 222 -14.36 5.17 21.23
CA PRO A 222 -14.77 5.10 19.83
C PRO A 222 -13.59 4.89 18.89
N ILE A 223 -13.71 3.99 17.93
CA ILE A 223 -12.64 3.57 17.01
C ILE A 223 -13.02 3.88 15.58
N LEU A 224 -12.18 4.63 14.86
CA LEU A 224 -12.17 4.66 13.40
C LEU A 224 -11.10 3.67 12.92
N ALA A 225 -11.50 2.51 12.44
CA ALA A 225 -10.61 1.50 11.92
C ALA A 225 -10.58 1.54 10.39
N ASP A 226 -9.38 1.78 9.81
CA ASP A 226 -9.13 1.60 8.39
C ASP A 226 -9.07 0.10 8.06
N ALA A 227 -9.52 -0.31 6.87
CA ALA A 227 -9.45 -1.71 6.44
C ALA A 227 -8.02 -2.26 6.50
N THR A 228 -7.03 -1.42 6.17
CA THR A 228 -5.61 -1.78 6.20
C THR A 228 -5.06 -2.06 7.61
N SER A 229 -5.84 -1.77 8.65
CA SER A 229 -5.48 -2.17 10.02
C SER A 229 -5.61 -3.69 10.25
N GLY A 230 -6.45 -4.38 9.46
CA GLY A 230 -6.83 -5.78 9.70
C GLY A 230 -7.67 -5.99 10.97
N LEU A 231 -8.16 -4.90 11.59
CA LEU A 231 -8.93 -4.94 12.84
C LEU A 231 -10.33 -4.31 12.69
N ARG A 232 -10.70 -3.87 11.48
CA ARG A 232 -11.99 -3.21 11.24
C ARG A 232 -13.18 -4.17 11.44
N GLU A 233 -12.99 -5.44 11.12
CA GLU A 233 -13.98 -6.52 11.22
C GLU A 233 -13.78 -7.39 12.49
N GLU A 234 -12.91 -6.97 13.43
CA GLU A 234 -12.64 -7.72 14.66
C GLU A 234 -13.87 -7.72 15.59
N GLU A 235 -14.40 -8.90 15.89
CA GLU A 235 -15.63 -9.07 16.68
C GLU A 235 -15.53 -8.40 18.07
N GLU A 236 -14.41 -8.54 18.74
CA GLU A 236 -14.18 -7.95 20.05
C GLU A 236 -14.17 -6.41 20.03
N LEU A 237 -13.87 -5.79 18.89
CA LEU A 237 -13.89 -4.33 18.70
C LEU A 237 -15.23 -3.82 18.16
N SER A 238 -16.08 -4.68 17.62
CA SER A 238 -17.36 -4.30 16.99
C SER A 238 -18.19 -3.32 17.84
N PRO A 239 -18.29 -3.44 19.19
CA PRO A 239 -19.03 -2.48 20.00
C PRO A 239 -18.42 -1.07 20.03
N HIS A 240 -17.20 -0.88 19.54
CA HIS A 240 -16.44 0.37 19.61
C HIS A 240 -16.12 0.95 18.23
N VAL A 241 -16.10 0.14 17.18
CA VAL A 241 -15.82 0.58 15.81
C VAL A 241 -16.99 1.39 15.27
N LEU A 242 -16.68 2.59 14.78
CA LEU A 242 -17.67 3.51 14.21
C LEU A 242 -18.02 3.11 12.77
N HIS A 243 -19.32 3.10 12.46
CA HIS A 243 -19.84 3.09 11.10
C HIS A 243 -19.84 4.51 10.56
N ASP A 244 -19.28 4.72 9.35
CA ASP A 244 -19.04 6.05 8.78
C ASP A 244 -18.36 6.99 9.79
N GLY A 245 -17.26 6.46 10.37
CA GLY A 245 -16.53 7.16 11.44
C GLY A 245 -16.01 8.53 11.03
N ASP A 246 -15.71 8.74 9.74
CA ASP A 246 -15.33 10.05 9.22
C ASP A 246 -16.44 11.10 9.44
N ALA A 247 -17.68 10.79 9.09
CA ALA A 247 -18.81 11.70 9.28
C ALA A 247 -19.14 11.89 10.77
N VAL A 248 -19.07 10.82 11.56
CA VAL A 248 -19.32 10.87 13.02
C VAL A 248 -18.31 11.76 13.71
N LEU A 249 -17.01 11.57 13.46
CA LEU A 249 -15.95 12.35 14.10
C LEU A 249 -15.88 13.79 13.58
N SER A 250 -16.21 14.04 12.31
CA SER A 250 -16.28 15.40 11.79
C SER A 250 -17.47 16.19 12.37
N SER A 251 -18.59 15.50 12.65
CA SER A 251 -19.78 16.13 13.25
C SER A 251 -19.61 16.39 14.75
N CYS A 252 -18.84 15.59 15.44
CA CYS A 252 -18.56 15.72 16.87
C CYS A 252 -17.05 15.47 17.13
N PRO A 253 -16.17 16.46 16.82
CA PRO A 253 -14.74 16.30 16.95
C PRO A 253 -14.32 16.03 18.40
N PRO A 254 -13.55 14.96 18.66
CA PRO A 254 -13.05 14.67 20.00
C PRO A 254 -11.95 15.66 20.40
N PRO A 255 -11.78 15.98 21.70
CA PRO A 255 -10.63 16.74 22.19
C PRO A 255 -9.29 16.07 21.89
N PHE A 256 -9.24 14.73 21.89
CA PHE A 256 -8.04 13.95 21.65
C PHE A 256 -8.26 12.88 20.60
N VAL A 257 -7.27 12.74 19.71
CA VAL A 257 -7.16 11.64 18.74
C VAL A 257 -5.85 10.92 19.00
N LEU A 258 -5.92 9.61 19.17
CA LEU A 258 -4.74 8.73 19.14
C LEU A 258 -4.78 7.91 17.85
N ARG A 259 -3.79 8.11 16.96
CA ARG A 259 -3.57 7.26 15.80
C ARG A 259 -2.54 6.18 16.12
N VAL A 260 -2.83 4.96 15.73
CA VAL A 260 -1.89 3.84 15.73
C VAL A 260 -1.75 3.31 14.30
N GLY A 261 -0.52 3.13 13.86
CA GLY A 261 -0.21 2.70 12.49
C GLY A 261 -0.05 3.85 11.49
N ASP A 262 -0.23 3.52 10.21
CA ASP A 262 -0.05 4.47 9.10
C ASP A 262 -1.16 5.52 9.03
N VAL A 263 -0.99 6.49 8.13
CA VAL A 263 -1.99 7.56 7.92
C VAL A 263 -3.26 6.96 7.32
N PRO A 264 -4.44 7.13 7.98
CA PRO A 264 -5.69 6.55 7.50
C PRO A 264 -6.13 7.07 6.14
N ALA A 265 -6.90 6.26 5.39
CA ALA A 265 -7.46 6.66 4.10
C ALA A 265 -8.64 7.63 4.22
N GLY A 266 -9.28 7.68 5.38
CA GLY A 266 -10.48 8.44 5.67
C GLY A 266 -10.31 9.97 5.57
N ARG A 267 -11.42 10.66 5.38
CA ARG A 267 -11.44 12.11 5.24
C ARG A 267 -11.16 12.82 6.55
N PHE A 268 -11.64 12.30 7.67
CA PHE A 268 -11.50 12.93 8.98
C PHE A 268 -10.04 13.28 9.31
N TRP A 269 -9.07 12.43 8.90
CA TRP A 269 -7.67 12.73 9.11
C TRP A 269 -7.23 14.08 8.50
N ARG A 270 -7.69 14.40 7.30
CA ARG A 270 -7.42 15.70 6.66
C ARG A 270 -8.22 16.84 7.30
N ASP A 271 -9.45 16.55 7.75
CA ASP A 271 -10.31 17.54 8.38
C ASP A 271 -9.72 18.02 9.72
N LEU A 272 -8.84 17.23 10.36
CA LEU A 272 -8.07 17.64 11.54
C LEU A 272 -7.25 18.92 11.33
N GLU A 273 -6.82 19.25 10.11
CA GLU A 273 -6.13 20.52 9.82
C GLU A 273 -6.98 21.74 10.18
N ALA A 274 -8.29 21.64 10.03
CA ALA A 274 -9.26 22.69 10.36
C ALA A 274 -9.80 22.60 11.80
N LEU A 275 -9.32 21.63 12.62
CA LEU A 275 -9.80 21.39 13.99
C LEU A 275 -8.71 21.68 15.04
N PRO A 276 -8.32 22.95 15.25
CA PRO A 276 -7.16 23.32 16.07
C PRO A 276 -7.32 22.95 17.56
N ARG A 277 -8.55 22.68 18.02
CA ARG A 277 -8.84 22.28 19.41
C ARG A 277 -8.66 20.79 19.67
N THR A 278 -8.58 19.96 18.62
CA THR A 278 -8.32 18.53 18.75
C THR A 278 -6.81 18.30 18.84
N GLU A 279 -6.30 17.79 19.94
CA GLU A 279 -4.89 17.40 20.07
C GLU A 279 -4.69 16.02 19.44
N VAL A 280 -3.62 15.87 18.64
CA VAL A 280 -3.36 14.63 17.90
C VAL A 280 -2.08 13.97 18.38
N PHE A 281 -2.20 12.70 18.75
CA PHE A 281 -1.12 11.81 19.12
C PHE A 281 -1.03 10.67 18.12
N SER A 282 0.17 10.22 17.81
CA SER A 282 0.40 9.11 16.88
C SER A 282 1.48 8.17 17.38
N ILE A 283 1.28 6.88 17.20
CA ILE A 283 2.30 5.84 17.32
C ILE A 283 2.46 5.22 15.93
N SER A 284 3.63 5.34 15.31
CA SER A 284 3.86 4.91 13.94
C SER A 284 5.29 4.46 13.71
N ARG A 285 5.48 3.39 12.94
CA ARG A 285 6.80 2.91 12.51
C ARG A 285 7.55 3.94 11.69
N THR A 286 6.86 4.63 10.79
CA THR A 286 7.48 5.56 9.83
C THR A 286 7.79 6.92 10.43
N GLY A 287 7.10 7.31 11.50
CA GLY A 287 7.25 8.61 12.15
C GLY A 287 6.61 9.78 11.39
N PHE A 288 5.91 9.53 10.28
CA PHE A 288 5.19 10.59 9.55
C PHE A 288 3.90 10.96 10.27
N SER A 289 3.73 12.27 10.55
CA SER A 289 2.50 12.77 11.16
C SER A 289 1.31 12.68 10.19
N GLY A 290 1.53 12.90 8.90
CA GLY A 290 0.46 13.05 7.90
C GLY A 290 -0.37 14.32 8.06
N LEU A 291 0.10 15.28 8.90
CA LEU A 291 -0.53 16.58 9.16
C LEU A 291 0.51 17.68 9.04
N ALA A 292 0.11 18.83 8.50
CA ALA A 292 0.92 20.04 8.45
C ALA A 292 0.96 20.78 9.79
N ARG A 293 -0.12 20.64 10.59
CA ARG A 293 -0.20 21.22 11.93
C ARG A 293 0.66 20.44 12.95
N PRO A 294 1.06 21.08 14.07
CA PRO A 294 1.74 20.40 15.16
C PRO A 294 0.94 19.21 15.70
N SER A 295 1.61 18.09 15.89
CA SER A 295 1.07 16.87 16.49
C SER A 295 2.19 16.10 17.21
N HIS A 296 1.83 15.22 18.13
CA HIS A 296 2.77 14.41 18.88
C HIS A 296 2.95 13.05 18.20
N VAL A 297 4.16 12.77 17.69
CA VAL A 297 4.45 11.50 17.03
C VAL A 297 5.49 10.72 17.81
N VAL A 298 5.13 9.51 18.22
CA VAL A 298 6.03 8.50 18.76
C VAL A 298 6.40 7.56 17.61
N GLN A 299 7.66 7.62 17.18
CA GLN A 299 8.17 6.72 16.15
C GLN A 299 8.75 5.48 16.80
N GLY A 300 8.25 4.29 16.41
CA GLY A 300 8.79 3.03 16.88
C GLY A 300 7.84 1.85 16.71
N ASP A 301 8.32 0.71 17.15
CA ASP A 301 7.55 -0.52 17.26
C ASP A 301 6.44 -0.36 18.31
N LEU A 302 5.21 -0.75 17.97
CA LEU A 302 4.04 -0.54 18.83
C LEU A 302 4.15 -1.31 20.14
N ASP A 303 4.58 -2.57 20.11
CA ASP A 303 4.71 -3.40 21.31
C ASP A 303 5.76 -2.83 22.26
N ALA A 304 6.90 -2.38 21.72
CA ALA A 304 7.93 -1.71 22.52
C ALA A 304 7.42 -0.41 23.17
N VAL A 305 6.64 0.40 22.43
CA VAL A 305 6.01 1.61 22.96
C VAL A 305 5.05 1.28 24.10
N LEU A 306 4.18 0.28 23.92
CA LEU A 306 3.19 -0.10 24.93
C LEU A 306 3.83 -0.67 26.21
N ARG A 307 4.90 -1.45 26.09
CA ARG A 307 5.66 -1.95 27.24
C ARG A 307 6.23 -0.82 28.09
N VAL A 308 6.71 0.26 27.47
CA VAL A 308 7.26 1.41 28.19
C VAL A 308 6.17 2.31 28.75
N LEU A 309 5.02 2.44 28.07
CA LEU A 309 3.85 3.16 28.60
C LEU A 309 3.32 2.50 29.89
N GLY A 310 3.40 1.17 29.97
CA GLY A 310 2.89 0.39 31.10
C GLY A 310 1.36 0.44 31.17
N ASP A 311 0.81 0.78 32.34
CA ASP A 311 -0.63 0.77 32.55
C ASP A 311 -1.33 1.82 31.69
N VAL A 312 -2.25 1.35 30.83
CA VAL A 312 -3.15 2.18 30.01
C VAL A 312 -4.52 2.21 30.70
N PRO A 313 -5.12 3.39 30.88
CA PRO A 313 -6.39 3.50 31.59
C PRO A 313 -7.57 3.02 30.72
N HIS A 314 -8.62 2.56 31.39
CA HIS A 314 -9.93 2.44 30.76
C HIS A 314 -10.57 3.83 30.64
N VAL A 315 -11.02 4.22 29.44
CA VAL A 315 -11.61 5.54 29.15
C VAL A 315 -13.10 5.43 28.82
N GLY A 316 -13.47 4.60 27.88
CA GLY A 316 -14.84 4.44 27.42
C GLY A 316 -15.29 5.52 26.41
N ASP A 317 -16.52 5.42 25.94
CA ASP A 317 -17.14 6.39 25.01
C ASP A 317 -17.74 7.57 25.78
N THR A 318 -16.90 8.49 26.22
CA THR A 318 -17.32 9.68 27.00
C THR A 318 -18.06 10.72 26.15
N LEU A 319 -17.96 10.65 24.81
CA LEU A 319 -18.61 11.55 23.87
C LEU A 319 -19.92 11.00 23.30
N ASN A 320 -20.28 9.76 23.67
CA ASN A 320 -21.49 9.07 23.17
C ASN A 320 -21.56 8.98 21.64
N LEU A 321 -20.42 8.83 20.97
CA LEU A 321 -20.32 8.80 19.50
C LEU A 321 -20.97 7.57 18.88
N ARG A 322 -21.04 6.45 19.61
CA ARG A 322 -21.68 5.22 19.15
C ARG A 322 -23.15 5.41 18.78
N ARG A 323 -23.87 6.29 19.45
CA ARG A 323 -25.27 6.60 19.10
C ARG A 323 -25.39 7.22 17.70
N PHE A 324 -24.45 8.09 17.32
CA PHE A 324 -24.40 8.66 15.98
C PHE A 324 -24.00 7.60 14.95
N SER A 325 -23.03 6.76 15.28
CA SER A 325 -22.58 5.64 14.46
C SER A 325 -23.73 4.69 14.08
N HIS A 326 -24.56 4.26 15.04
CA HIS A 326 -25.70 3.38 14.74
C HIS A 326 -26.73 4.00 13.79
N ARG A 327 -26.91 5.32 13.83
CA ARG A 327 -27.79 6.00 12.86
C ARG A 327 -27.20 5.97 11.45
N ARG A 328 -25.87 6.16 11.34
CA ARG A 328 -25.18 6.08 10.05
C ARG A 328 -25.21 4.67 9.50
N GLU A 329 -25.02 3.67 10.34
CA GLU A 329 -25.15 2.26 9.96
C GLU A 329 -26.54 1.96 9.38
N ALA A 330 -27.61 2.31 10.10
CA ALA A 330 -28.98 2.07 9.65
C ALA A 330 -29.27 2.77 8.30
N LEU A 331 -28.75 3.99 8.11
CA LEU A 331 -28.88 4.69 6.84
C LEU A 331 -28.13 3.97 5.71
N ILE A 332 -26.90 3.52 5.94
CA ILE A 332 -26.12 2.80 4.94
C ILE A 332 -26.83 1.51 4.52
N GLU A 333 -27.34 0.73 5.46
CA GLU A 333 -28.05 -0.51 5.16
C GLU A 333 -29.35 -0.24 4.35
N ASP A 334 -30.14 0.78 4.70
CA ASP A 334 -31.32 1.18 3.94
C ASP A 334 -30.97 1.60 2.51
N LEU A 335 -29.89 2.39 2.33
CA LEU A 335 -29.47 2.87 1.02
C LEU A 335 -28.89 1.76 0.14
N ILE A 336 -28.18 0.79 0.71
CA ILE A 336 -27.67 -0.39 -0.03
C ILE A 336 -28.85 -1.20 -0.58
N LEU A 337 -29.92 -1.36 0.19
CA LEU A 337 -31.13 -2.06 -0.26
C LEU A 337 -31.91 -1.25 -1.30
N THR A 338 -31.93 0.08 -1.17
CA THR A 338 -32.67 0.97 -2.07
C THR A 338 -31.98 1.14 -3.43
N TYR A 339 -30.64 1.11 -3.44
CA TYR A 339 -29.80 1.31 -4.62
C TYR A 339 -28.83 0.14 -4.84
N PRO A 340 -29.35 -1.06 -5.17
CA PRO A 340 -28.57 -2.31 -5.16
C PRO A 340 -27.47 -2.40 -6.24
N GLU A 341 -27.49 -1.55 -7.25
CA GLU A 341 -26.49 -1.50 -8.32
C GLU A 341 -25.53 -0.30 -8.20
N SER A 342 -25.60 0.43 -7.08
CA SER A 342 -24.65 1.51 -6.78
C SER A 342 -23.24 0.98 -6.49
N GLU A 343 -22.21 1.83 -6.65
CA GLU A 343 -20.82 1.52 -6.26
C GLU A 343 -20.75 0.96 -4.82
N ALA A 344 -21.51 1.52 -3.91
CA ALA A 344 -21.55 1.11 -2.50
C ALA A 344 -22.11 -0.31 -2.33
N ALA A 345 -23.24 -0.61 -2.98
CA ALA A 345 -23.89 -1.91 -2.88
C ALA A 345 -23.06 -3.02 -3.56
N LEU A 346 -22.50 -2.75 -4.74
CA LEU A 346 -21.64 -3.71 -5.42
C LEU A 346 -20.32 -3.95 -4.67
N THR A 347 -19.76 -2.91 -4.00
CA THR A 347 -18.62 -3.08 -3.10
C THR A 347 -18.96 -3.96 -1.89
N ARG A 348 -20.16 -3.81 -1.30
CA ARG A 348 -20.65 -4.68 -0.23
C ARG A 348 -20.71 -6.13 -0.71
N THR A 349 -21.27 -6.37 -1.88
CA THR A 349 -21.40 -7.72 -2.47
C THR A 349 -20.03 -8.32 -2.77
N LEU A 350 -19.10 -7.55 -3.38
CA LEU A 350 -17.73 -7.99 -3.59
C LEU A 350 -17.06 -8.43 -2.29
N SER A 351 -17.23 -7.63 -1.22
CA SER A 351 -16.57 -7.90 0.05
C SER A 351 -17.04 -9.18 0.73
N LEU A 352 -18.27 -9.63 0.50
CA LEU A 352 -18.77 -10.91 1.01
C LEU A 352 -18.02 -12.10 0.36
N GLN A 353 -17.65 -11.98 -0.92
CA GLN A 353 -16.87 -13.00 -1.62
C GLN A 353 -15.38 -12.91 -1.26
N ALA A 354 -14.80 -11.72 -1.34
CA ALA A 354 -13.36 -11.51 -1.16
C ALA A 354 -12.88 -11.82 0.27
N CYS A 355 -13.70 -11.60 1.29
CA CYS A 355 -13.33 -11.89 2.69
C CYS A 355 -13.14 -13.38 2.97
N LEU A 356 -13.65 -14.27 2.11
CA LEU A 356 -13.38 -15.71 2.21
C LEU A 356 -11.94 -16.06 1.81
N GLY A 357 -11.30 -15.23 0.99
CA GLY A 357 -9.96 -15.45 0.44
C GLY A 357 -8.80 -15.07 1.36
N ASN A 358 -9.02 -14.31 2.40
CA ASN A 358 -8.06 -13.92 3.43
C ASN A 358 -6.91 -12.97 3.02
N ARG A 359 -6.71 -12.66 1.72
CA ARG A 359 -5.71 -11.70 1.25
C ARG A 359 -6.39 -10.66 0.36
N ILE A 360 -6.40 -9.42 0.80
CA ILE A 360 -7.04 -8.32 0.08
C ILE A 360 -6.05 -7.20 -0.15
N PHE A 361 -5.98 -6.71 -1.39
CA PHE A 361 -5.25 -5.51 -1.76
C PHE A 361 -6.24 -4.44 -2.25
N LEU A 362 -6.20 -3.28 -1.63
CA LEU A 362 -7.10 -2.16 -1.95
C LEU A 362 -6.38 -1.08 -2.72
N GLY A 363 -6.90 -0.74 -3.87
CA GLY A 363 -6.42 0.36 -4.69
C GLY A 363 -6.75 1.72 -4.08
N ASN A 364 -5.91 2.69 -4.38
CA ASN A 364 -6.12 4.08 -4.01
C ASN A 364 -7.32 4.71 -4.74
N SER A 365 -7.66 5.95 -4.44
CA SER A 365 -8.85 6.66 -4.93
C SER A 365 -10.15 6.12 -4.32
N SER A 366 -11.15 5.75 -5.12
CA SER A 366 -12.45 5.25 -4.65
C SER A 366 -12.39 3.88 -3.95
N PRO A 367 -11.68 2.86 -4.46
CA PRO A 367 -11.75 1.50 -3.91
C PRO A 367 -11.50 1.39 -2.41
N VAL A 368 -10.39 1.94 -1.90
CA VAL A 368 -10.08 1.88 -0.46
C VAL A 368 -11.12 2.61 0.40
N ARG A 369 -11.70 3.69 -0.11
CA ARG A 369 -12.72 4.47 0.60
C ARG A 369 -14.07 3.76 0.61
N LEU A 370 -14.48 3.21 -0.53
CA LEU A 370 -15.69 2.40 -0.64
C LEU A 370 -15.60 1.17 0.27
N TRP A 371 -14.45 0.51 0.30
CA TRP A 371 -14.23 -0.62 1.20
C TRP A 371 -14.35 -0.21 2.67
N ASN A 372 -13.70 0.87 3.09
CA ASN A 372 -13.77 1.36 4.47
C ASN A 372 -15.21 1.67 4.91
N LEU A 373 -16.03 2.23 4.01
CA LEU A 373 -17.39 2.65 4.33
C LEU A 373 -18.40 1.50 4.21
N TYR A 374 -18.31 0.71 3.13
CA TYR A 374 -19.42 -0.13 2.69
C TYR A 374 -19.13 -1.63 2.70
N ALA A 375 -17.87 -2.08 2.75
CA ALA A 375 -17.56 -3.50 2.84
C ALA A 375 -18.20 -4.14 4.08
N GLN A 376 -18.47 -5.45 3.99
CA GLN A 376 -19.03 -6.24 5.08
C GLN A 376 -18.20 -6.10 6.38
N ARG A 377 -18.80 -6.39 7.55
CA ARG A 377 -18.16 -6.29 8.87
C ARG A 377 -18.37 -7.52 9.75
N GLN A 378 -18.83 -8.63 9.16
CA GLN A 378 -19.18 -9.85 9.89
C GLN A 378 -18.03 -10.87 9.90
N LEU A 379 -17.23 -10.89 8.84
CA LEU A 379 -16.12 -11.81 8.68
C LEU A 379 -14.81 -11.05 8.83
N PRO A 380 -13.93 -11.43 9.77
CA PRO A 380 -12.64 -10.75 9.97
C PRO A 380 -11.71 -10.98 8.77
N VAL A 381 -10.96 -9.94 8.42
CA VAL A 381 -9.92 -9.98 7.38
C VAL A 381 -8.64 -9.37 7.95
N TYR A 382 -7.69 -10.22 8.28
CA TYR A 382 -6.45 -9.81 8.95
C TYR A 382 -5.35 -9.36 8.00
N TYR A 383 -5.46 -9.71 6.71
CA TYR A 383 -4.43 -9.36 5.73
C TYR A 383 -5.01 -8.45 4.65
N VAL A 384 -5.04 -7.16 4.94
CA VAL A 384 -5.44 -6.11 4.00
C VAL A 384 -4.27 -5.21 3.73
N ARG A 385 -3.89 -5.03 2.46
CA ARG A 385 -2.79 -4.19 2.03
C ARG A 385 -3.24 -3.13 1.05
N ALA A 386 -2.47 -2.05 0.96
CA ALA A 386 -2.62 -0.97 0.01
C ALA A 386 -1.31 -0.18 -0.11
N ASN A 387 -1.14 0.59 -1.18
CA ASN A 387 -0.04 1.54 -1.30
C ASN A 387 -0.46 2.87 -0.66
N ARG A 388 -0.17 3.04 0.64
CA ARG A 388 -0.60 4.20 1.43
C ARG A 388 0.53 5.14 1.84
N GLY A 389 1.69 5.07 1.14
CA GLY A 389 2.79 6.02 1.32
C GLY A 389 2.54 7.34 0.60
N ALA A 390 2.70 7.35 -0.72
CA ALA A 390 2.45 8.52 -1.59
C ALA A 390 1.02 8.54 -2.18
N ASN A 391 0.32 7.41 -2.12
CA ASN A 391 -1.08 7.23 -2.56
C ASN A 391 -1.31 7.44 -4.08
N GLY A 392 -0.33 7.12 -4.93
CA GLY A 392 -0.48 7.09 -6.39
C GLY A 392 -1.47 6.03 -6.85
N ILE A 393 -1.96 6.17 -8.09
CA ILE A 393 -2.78 5.14 -8.75
C ILE A 393 -1.94 4.19 -9.61
N ASP A 394 -0.67 4.48 -9.76
CA ASP A 394 0.33 3.68 -10.46
C ASP A 394 0.87 2.54 -9.58
N GLY A 395 1.29 1.45 -10.20
CA GLY A 395 1.95 0.33 -9.55
C GLY A 395 1.06 -0.53 -8.64
N LEU A 396 -0.25 -0.28 -8.58
CA LEU A 396 -1.15 -0.97 -7.66
C LEU A 396 -1.31 -2.45 -8.00
N LEU A 397 -1.52 -2.77 -9.29
CA LEU A 397 -1.61 -4.15 -9.75
C LEU A 397 -0.27 -4.89 -9.58
N ALA A 398 0.85 -4.23 -9.90
CA ALA A 398 2.17 -4.82 -9.73
C ALA A 398 2.44 -5.13 -8.25
N THR A 399 2.10 -4.21 -7.33
CA THR A 399 2.24 -4.43 -5.88
C THR A 399 1.36 -5.59 -5.41
N PHE A 400 0.09 -5.63 -5.85
CA PHE A 400 -0.80 -6.75 -5.54
C PHE A 400 -0.20 -8.09 -5.97
N LEU A 401 0.31 -8.20 -7.20
CA LEU A 401 0.89 -9.46 -7.70
C LEU A 401 2.14 -9.84 -6.91
N GLY A 402 2.97 -8.86 -6.52
CA GLY A 402 4.09 -9.09 -5.60
C GLY A 402 3.62 -9.65 -4.26
N ASN A 403 2.57 -9.10 -3.70
CA ASN A 403 1.98 -9.52 -2.44
C ASN A 403 1.34 -10.92 -2.55
N ALA A 404 0.65 -11.21 -3.65
CA ALA A 404 0.01 -12.50 -3.93
C ALA A 404 1.01 -13.63 -4.27
N ALA A 405 2.30 -13.35 -4.34
CA ALA A 405 3.33 -14.34 -4.64
C ALA A 405 3.62 -15.32 -3.49
N ALA A 406 3.00 -15.15 -2.33
CA ALA A 406 2.94 -16.15 -1.27
C ALA A 406 2.12 -17.39 -1.66
N GLY A 407 1.28 -17.28 -2.69
CA GLY A 407 0.32 -18.33 -3.09
C GLY A 407 -1.00 -18.22 -2.34
N GLY A 408 -1.91 -19.17 -2.63
CA GLY A 408 -3.26 -19.16 -2.08
C GLY A 408 -4.21 -18.21 -2.81
N GLU A 409 -5.35 -17.91 -2.19
CA GLU A 409 -6.37 -17.02 -2.73
C GLU A 409 -6.08 -15.57 -2.35
N ALA A 410 -6.12 -14.67 -3.36
CA ALA A 410 -5.85 -13.26 -3.18
C ALA A 410 -6.76 -12.39 -4.08
N TRP A 411 -7.23 -11.29 -3.52
CA TRP A 411 -8.16 -10.37 -4.15
C TRP A 411 -7.56 -8.96 -4.23
N CYS A 412 -7.76 -8.31 -5.37
CA CYS A 412 -7.39 -6.93 -5.59
C CYS A 412 -8.64 -6.13 -5.97
N PHE A 413 -8.84 -4.97 -5.37
CA PHE A 413 -9.94 -4.06 -5.74
C PHE A 413 -9.37 -2.74 -6.22
N LEU A 414 -9.46 -2.46 -7.52
CA LEU A 414 -8.89 -1.30 -8.21
C LEU A 414 -9.97 -0.46 -8.89
N GLY A 415 -9.64 0.80 -9.22
CA GLY A 415 -10.38 1.57 -10.22
C GLY A 415 -9.88 1.27 -11.63
N ASP A 416 -10.71 1.59 -12.63
CA ASP A 416 -10.45 1.43 -14.06
C ASP A 416 -9.17 2.13 -14.52
N LEU A 417 -8.99 3.42 -14.19
CA LEU A 417 -7.77 4.16 -14.54
C LEU A 417 -6.50 3.55 -13.91
N SER A 418 -6.60 2.98 -12.72
CA SER A 418 -5.47 2.28 -12.09
C SER A 418 -5.13 0.99 -12.83
N ALA A 419 -6.12 0.22 -13.25
CA ALA A 419 -5.93 -1.00 -14.03
C ALA A 419 -5.32 -0.69 -15.40
N LEU A 420 -5.80 0.37 -16.08
CA LEU A 420 -5.25 0.85 -17.34
C LEU A 420 -3.81 1.37 -17.20
N TYR A 421 -3.50 2.06 -16.09
CA TYR A 421 -2.16 2.56 -15.82
C TYR A 421 -1.13 1.42 -15.72
N ASP A 422 -1.52 0.29 -15.15
CA ASP A 422 -0.69 -0.88 -14.93
C ASP A 422 -0.94 -2.01 -15.94
N ALA A 423 -1.36 -1.67 -17.15
CA ALA A 423 -1.83 -2.65 -18.14
C ALA A 423 -0.85 -3.82 -18.39
N ASN A 424 0.47 -3.58 -18.38
CA ASN A 424 1.47 -4.63 -18.58
C ASN A 424 1.79 -5.44 -17.31
N ALA A 425 1.46 -4.93 -16.14
CA ALA A 425 1.81 -5.57 -14.85
C ALA A 425 1.14 -6.94 -14.68
N GLY A 426 -0.05 -7.14 -15.29
CA GLY A 426 -0.73 -8.43 -15.24
C GLY A 426 0.10 -9.61 -15.78
N LEU A 427 1.09 -9.34 -16.64
CA LEU A 427 2.01 -10.37 -17.17
C LEU A 427 2.91 -10.98 -16.08
N LEU A 428 3.11 -10.30 -14.94
CA LEU A 428 3.85 -10.82 -13.78
C LEU A 428 3.19 -12.07 -13.18
N HIS A 429 1.86 -12.22 -13.33
CA HIS A 429 1.11 -13.38 -12.88
C HIS A 429 1.74 -14.70 -13.35
N ARG A 430 2.31 -14.75 -14.56
CA ARG A 430 2.88 -15.97 -15.16
C ARG A 430 4.06 -16.57 -14.37
N GLN A 431 4.67 -15.81 -13.47
CA GLN A 431 5.80 -16.24 -12.65
C GLN A 431 5.39 -16.63 -11.24
N LEU A 432 4.13 -16.41 -10.86
CA LEU A 432 3.66 -16.62 -9.51
C LEU A 432 3.38 -18.12 -9.25
N PRO A 433 3.49 -18.57 -8.00
CA PRO A 433 3.00 -19.88 -7.59
C PRO A 433 1.51 -20.04 -7.90
N ARG A 434 1.03 -21.26 -8.00
CA ARG A 434 -0.39 -21.56 -8.17
C ARG A 434 -1.22 -20.93 -7.06
N GLY A 435 -2.43 -20.48 -7.39
CA GLY A 435 -3.38 -19.88 -6.47
C GLY A 435 -4.42 -19.04 -7.20
N LYS A 436 -5.61 -18.96 -6.63
CA LYS A 436 -6.72 -18.14 -7.15
C LYS A 436 -6.40 -16.65 -6.96
N ARG A 437 -6.50 -15.89 -8.03
CA ARG A 437 -6.28 -14.44 -8.00
C ARG A 437 -7.39 -13.72 -8.75
N VAL A 438 -8.07 -12.81 -8.06
CA VAL A 438 -9.13 -12.02 -8.64
C VAL A 438 -8.76 -10.55 -8.59
N VAL A 439 -8.72 -9.90 -9.74
CA VAL A 439 -8.59 -8.45 -9.87
C VAL A 439 -9.97 -7.89 -10.18
N ALA A 440 -10.64 -7.38 -9.15
CA ALA A 440 -11.91 -6.68 -9.26
C ALA A 440 -11.64 -5.22 -9.65
N VAL A 441 -12.12 -4.82 -10.82
CA VAL A 441 -11.94 -3.47 -11.37
C VAL A 441 -13.27 -2.74 -11.32
N LEU A 442 -13.37 -1.72 -10.48
CA LEU A 442 -14.50 -0.79 -10.49
C LEU A 442 -14.39 0.10 -11.72
N ASN A 443 -15.18 -0.20 -12.74
CA ASN A 443 -15.26 0.57 -13.97
C ASN A 443 -16.44 1.53 -13.91
N ASN A 444 -16.18 2.72 -13.38
CA ASN A 444 -17.14 3.84 -13.36
C ASN A 444 -16.85 4.86 -14.48
N HIS A 445 -16.11 4.40 -15.50
CA HIS A 445 -15.78 5.14 -16.71
C HIS A 445 -14.97 6.40 -16.49
N GLY A 446 -13.95 6.32 -15.59
CA GLY A 446 -12.98 7.39 -15.37
C GLY A 446 -12.74 7.75 -13.90
N GLY A 447 -12.22 8.95 -13.66
CA GLY A 447 -11.89 9.45 -12.32
C GLY A 447 -13.13 9.91 -11.54
N GLY A 448 -14.09 9.03 -11.27
CA GLY A 448 -15.37 9.36 -10.59
C GLY A 448 -15.21 10.06 -9.24
N ILE A 449 -14.09 9.87 -8.55
CA ILE A 449 -13.79 10.55 -7.29
C ILE A 449 -13.79 12.09 -7.43
N PHE A 450 -13.48 12.61 -8.59
CA PHE A 450 -13.42 14.06 -8.81
C PHE A 450 -14.82 14.71 -8.85
N ARG A 451 -15.88 13.95 -9.14
CA ARG A 451 -17.27 14.41 -9.05
C ARG A 451 -17.69 14.68 -7.60
N SER A 452 -17.03 14.03 -6.63
CA SER A 452 -17.27 14.24 -5.20
C SER A 452 -16.50 15.41 -4.59
N LEU A 453 -15.73 16.16 -5.38
CA LEU A 453 -15.07 17.38 -4.91
C LEU A 453 -16.11 18.45 -4.54
N GLN A 454 -15.74 19.32 -3.59
CA GLN A 454 -16.59 20.45 -3.20
C GLN A 454 -16.86 21.33 -4.44
N GLY A 455 -18.13 21.48 -4.79
CA GLY A 455 -18.57 22.15 -6.03
C GLY A 455 -18.54 21.25 -7.27
N GLY A 456 -18.38 19.95 -7.12
CA GLY A 456 -18.34 18.98 -8.23
C GLY A 456 -19.60 18.99 -9.11
N ASP A 457 -20.77 19.33 -8.55
CA ASP A 457 -22.02 19.50 -9.30
C ASP A 457 -21.97 20.65 -10.32
N SER A 458 -20.92 21.47 -10.30
CA SER A 458 -20.68 22.60 -11.20
C SER A 458 -19.61 22.32 -12.25
N LEU A 459 -19.18 21.05 -12.44
CA LEU A 459 -18.22 20.70 -13.47
C LEU A 459 -18.81 21.00 -14.86
N THR A 460 -18.07 21.79 -15.64
CA THR A 460 -18.39 21.98 -17.06
C THR A 460 -17.93 20.77 -17.85
N ASP A 461 -18.47 20.55 -19.05
CA ASP A 461 -18.06 19.45 -19.94
C ASP A 461 -16.54 19.42 -20.16
N GLU A 462 -15.91 20.61 -20.25
CA GLU A 462 -14.46 20.72 -20.39
C GLU A 462 -13.72 20.27 -19.12
N MET A 463 -14.22 20.63 -17.95
CA MET A 463 -13.65 20.19 -16.67
C MET A 463 -13.87 18.69 -16.44
N GLU A 464 -15.04 18.17 -16.82
CA GLU A 464 -15.32 16.74 -16.80
C GLU A 464 -14.28 15.98 -17.64
N ARG A 465 -14.07 16.44 -18.89
CA ARG A 465 -13.07 15.86 -19.79
C ARG A 465 -11.64 15.90 -19.23
N LEU A 466 -11.26 17.00 -18.55
CA LEU A 466 -9.90 17.19 -18.04
C LEU A 466 -9.63 16.44 -16.72
N LEU A 467 -10.60 16.41 -15.81
CA LEU A 467 -10.44 15.84 -14.47
C LEU A 467 -10.85 14.37 -14.40
N VAL A 468 -12.04 14.06 -14.93
CA VAL A 468 -12.61 12.72 -14.86
C VAL A 468 -12.02 11.82 -15.93
N GLN A 469 -11.65 12.39 -17.09
CA GLN A 469 -11.13 11.64 -18.24
C GLN A 469 -12.05 10.46 -18.61
N PRO A 470 -13.33 10.76 -18.94
CA PRO A 470 -14.30 9.70 -19.19
C PRO A 470 -13.90 8.83 -20.38
N HIS A 471 -14.19 7.54 -20.30
CA HIS A 471 -13.94 6.56 -21.35
C HIS A 471 -15.07 5.54 -21.42
N ASP A 472 -15.14 4.82 -22.55
CA ASP A 472 -16.11 3.77 -22.84
C ASP A 472 -15.46 2.36 -22.95
N LEU A 473 -14.24 2.22 -22.40
CA LEU A 473 -13.50 0.95 -22.44
C LEU A 473 -14.14 -0.08 -21.51
N ASP A 474 -14.32 -1.29 -22.02
CA ASP A 474 -14.49 -2.47 -21.17
C ASP A 474 -13.13 -3.07 -20.79
N MET A 475 -13.10 -3.86 -19.74
CA MET A 475 -11.86 -4.44 -19.23
C MET A 475 -11.52 -5.79 -19.90
N GLN A 476 -12.29 -6.27 -20.87
CA GLN A 476 -12.03 -7.53 -21.57
C GLN A 476 -10.65 -7.52 -22.24
N ALA A 477 -10.27 -6.41 -22.85
CA ALA A 477 -8.98 -6.29 -23.53
C ALA A 477 -7.79 -6.44 -22.55
N LEU A 478 -7.92 -5.99 -21.32
CA LEU A 478 -6.89 -6.21 -20.27
C LEU A 478 -6.86 -7.67 -19.84
N ALA A 479 -8.02 -8.30 -19.65
CA ALA A 479 -8.09 -9.71 -19.31
C ALA A 479 -7.41 -10.58 -20.39
N ASP A 480 -7.68 -10.31 -21.67
CA ASP A 480 -7.07 -10.99 -22.80
C ASP A 480 -5.54 -10.80 -22.82
N LEU A 481 -5.05 -9.58 -22.60
CA LEU A 481 -3.62 -9.27 -22.51
C LEU A 481 -2.93 -10.07 -21.40
N TRP A 482 -3.58 -10.19 -20.25
CA TRP A 482 -3.02 -10.91 -19.09
C TRP A 482 -3.16 -12.43 -19.23
N GLY A 483 -4.04 -12.92 -20.10
CA GLY A 483 -4.48 -14.31 -20.16
C GLY A 483 -5.35 -14.68 -18.97
N ALA A 484 -6.09 -13.71 -18.44
CA ALA A 484 -7.03 -13.87 -17.34
C ALA A 484 -8.44 -14.22 -17.85
N ARG A 485 -9.21 -14.88 -16.99
CA ARG A 485 -10.65 -15.08 -17.25
C ARG A 485 -11.37 -13.76 -16.98
N ALA A 486 -12.12 -13.27 -17.97
CA ALA A 486 -12.92 -12.06 -17.82
C ALA A 486 -14.32 -12.39 -17.28
N LEU A 487 -14.76 -11.58 -16.30
CA LEU A 487 -16.11 -11.61 -15.74
C LEU A 487 -16.65 -10.17 -15.74
N ARG A 488 -17.96 -9.98 -15.99
CA ARG A 488 -18.61 -8.68 -15.92
C ARG A 488 -19.74 -8.75 -14.89
N LEU A 489 -19.73 -7.83 -13.93
CA LEU A 489 -20.56 -7.81 -12.74
C LEU A 489 -21.31 -6.48 -12.66
N CYS A 490 -22.60 -6.47 -13.02
CA CYS A 490 -23.43 -5.27 -13.04
C CYS A 490 -24.47 -5.25 -11.92
N CYS A 491 -24.85 -6.41 -11.39
CA CYS A 491 -25.81 -6.56 -10.31
C CYS A 491 -25.36 -7.67 -9.33
N SER A 492 -26.02 -7.77 -8.19
CA SER A 492 -25.63 -8.75 -7.15
C SER A 492 -25.68 -10.22 -7.61
N ALA A 493 -26.58 -10.56 -8.54
CA ALA A 493 -26.68 -11.92 -9.08
C ALA A 493 -25.45 -12.32 -9.92
N ASP A 494 -24.80 -11.37 -10.57
CA ASP A 494 -23.62 -11.65 -11.40
C ASP A 494 -22.42 -12.13 -10.55
N PHE A 495 -22.40 -11.83 -9.26
CA PHE A 495 -21.31 -12.25 -8.35
C PHE A 495 -21.25 -13.77 -8.15
N GLU A 496 -22.32 -14.52 -8.47
CA GLU A 496 -22.31 -15.99 -8.51
C GLU A 496 -21.32 -16.52 -9.57
N LEU A 497 -20.92 -15.71 -10.56
CA LEU A 497 -19.88 -16.08 -11.52
C LEU A 497 -18.51 -16.25 -10.86
N LEU A 498 -18.25 -15.59 -9.74
CA LEU A 498 -17.01 -15.72 -8.96
C LEU A 498 -16.88 -17.10 -8.31
N ASP A 499 -18.00 -17.75 -7.97
CA ASP A 499 -18.05 -19.11 -7.41
C ASP A 499 -17.63 -20.18 -8.42
N GLN A 500 -17.64 -19.85 -9.71
CA GLN A 500 -17.22 -20.74 -10.79
C GLN A 500 -15.70 -20.70 -11.03
N LEU A 501 -14.96 -19.85 -10.32
CA LEU A 501 -13.50 -19.77 -10.40
C LEU A 501 -12.87 -20.92 -9.62
N GLY A 502 -11.92 -21.60 -10.27
CA GLY A 502 -11.11 -22.64 -9.63
C GLY A 502 -9.97 -22.05 -8.77
N ASP A 503 -9.36 -22.93 -7.98
CA ASP A 503 -8.30 -22.57 -7.01
C ASP A 503 -7.00 -22.07 -7.66
N GLU A 504 -6.87 -22.16 -8.98
CA GLU A 504 -5.68 -21.72 -9.74
C GLU A 504 -6.01 -20.63 -10.76
N ASP A 505 -7.26 -20.14 -10.81
CA ASP A 505 -7.69 -19.17 -11.80
C ASP A 505 -7.09 -17.78 -11.52
N PHE A 506 -6.68 -17.13 -12.61
CA PHE A 506 -6.44 -15.70 -12.65
C PHE A 506 -7.61 -15.05 -13.40
N ALA A 507 -8.34 -14.17 -12.71
CA ALA A 507 -9.54 -13.53 -13.23
C ALA A 507 -9.49 -12.02 -13.10
N LEU A 508 -10.05 -11.33 -14.10
CA LEU A 508 -10.41 -9.94 -14.05
C LEU A 508 -11.94 -9.86 -13.95
N ALA A 509 -12.44 -9.35 -12.84
CA ALA A 509 -13.85 -9.10 -12.58
C ALA A 509 -14.15 -7.61 -12.76
N GLU A 510 -14.72 -7.23 -13.90
CA GLU A 510 -15.15 -5.87 -14.17
C GLU A 510 -16.47 -5.59 -13.45
N ILE A 511 -16.46 -4.66 -12.50
CA ILE A 511 -17.65 -4.20 -11.77
C ILE A 511 -18.13 -2.90 -12.42
N VAL A 512 -19.33 -2.92 -12.98
CA VAL A 512 -19.92 -1.77 -13.69
C VAL A 512 -21.15 -1.30 -12.92
N PRO A 513 -21.02 -0.28 -12.06
CA PRO A 513 -22.13 0.24 -11.28
C PRO A 513 -23.11 1.04 -12.15
N ASP A 514 -24.36 1.11 -11.71
CA ASP A 514 -25.33 2.06 -12.25
C ASP A 514 -25.02 3.48 -11.76
N ALA A 515 -24.83 4.41 -12.70
CA ALA A 515 -24.44 5.78 -12.40
C ALA A 515 -25.54 6.56 -11.68
N GLU A 516 -26.82 6.36 -12.06
CA GLU A 516 -27.96 7.08 -11.47
C GLU A 516 -28.20 6.62 -10.03
N GLN A 517 -28.13 5.31 -9.78
CA GLN A 517 -28.24 4.76 -8.41
C GLN A 517 -27.07 5.22 -7.54
N THR A 518 -25.84 5.26 -8.10
CA THR A 518 -24.65 5.75 -7.39
C THR A 518 -24.81 7.22 -7.00
N GLU A 519 -25.26 8.06 -7.92
CA GLU A 519 -25.49 9.48 -7.63
C GLU A 519 -26.58 9.68 -6.58
N ALA A 520 -27.73 8.96 -6.71
CA ALA A 520 -28.82 9.01 -5.76
C ALA A 520 -28.39 8.56 -4.35
N PHE A 521 -27.61 7.47 -4.27
CA PHE A 521 -27.00 6.99 -3.02
C PHE A 521 -26.14 8.06 -2.36
N ASN A 522 -25.20 8.63 -3.11
CA ASN A 522 -24.26 9.64 -2.61
C ASN A 522 -24.99 10.93 -2.16
N ARG A 523 -26.01 11.35 -2.88
CA ARG A 523 -26.86 12.51 -2.51
C ARG A 523 -27.55 12.26 -1.16
N ARG A 524 -28.17 11.12 -0.98
CA ARG A 524 -28.84 10.75 0.27
C ARG A 524 -27.86 10.64 1.45
N MET A 525 -26.66 10.10 1.21
CA MET A 525 -25.59 10.09 2.23
C MET A 525 -25.17 11.49 2.67
N ALA A 526 -25.15 12.46 1.74
CA ALA A 526 -24.76 13.83 2.01
C ALA A 526 -25.83 14.64 2.76
N GLU A 527 -27.12 14.41 2.48
CA GLU A 527 -28.26 15.11 3.10
C GLU A 527 -28.39 14.81 4.61
N THR A 528 -27.80 13.72 5.08
CA THR A 528 -27.99 13.22 6.45
C THR A 528 -26.77 13.48 7.36
N LYS A 529 -25.92 14.46 6.99
CA LYS A 529 -24.73 14.83 7.77
C LYS A 529 -25.06 15.51 9.09
#